data_d3d7f144dac3873f8f17c50f20e53835
#
_entry.id   d3d7f144dac3873f8f17c50f20e53835
#
_cell.length_a   1.000
_cell.length_b   1.000
_cell.length_c   1.000
_cell.angle_alpha   90.00
_cell.angle_beta   90.00
_cell.angle_gamma   90.00
#
_symmetry.space_group_name_H-M   'P 1'
#
loop_
_entity.id
_entity.type
_entity.pdbx_description
1 polymer ?
#
loop_
_entity_poly.entity_id
_entity_poly.type
_entity_poly.pdbx_seq_one_letter_code
_entity_poly.pdbx_strand_id
1 'polypeptide(L)'
;MNIADNSWIKLPRNFVNWSWYHDANMVQLYLYLLLNANVYDVKYNDITIKRGECLVSLNTLSKETGISLKSLRTSLARLQRTKEIEYKKLKHGRIIILVDFNKFQPVGIDENAPDWIKLYRKICDWGWYHEPNMVHLYVYFMLKAKLVVGNNGTSEAWQLNTTLRLLTKATGISEKSIRTCLARLQRTGEISYLPGVSHKQSIITICNYDSYQKKNFSDGTMVAQGGHNLIESKSNTKEGAITTQNNGDTNNYKTASYSSTRFQDGTMVAQGGQDIGTT
;
A
#
# COMPACT_ATOMS: atom_id res chain seq x y z
N MET A 1 -3.14 -10.46 10.26
CA MET A 1 -2.08 -11.22 9.57
C MET A 1 -0.80 -10.40 9.69
N ASN A 2 0.16 -10.81 10.53
CA ASN A 2 1.43 -10.09 10.67
C ASN A 2 2.37 -10.51 9.54
N ILE A 3 2.21 -9.88 8.39
CA ILE A 3 3.25 -9.84 7.38
C ILE A 3 4.29 -8.87 7.95
N ALA A 4 5.56 -9.28 8.03
CA ALA A 4 6.62 -8.44 8.61
C ALA A 4 6.53 -7.01 8.05
N ASP A 5 6.58 -6.00 8.92
CA ASP A 5 6.37 -4.57 8.58
C ASP A 5 7.24 -4.07 7.42
N ASN A 6 8.33 -4.76 7.10
CA ASN A 6 9.26 -4.45 6.02
C ASN A 6 9.11 -5.35 4.79
N SER A 7 8.02 -6.12 4.67
CA SER A 7 7.83 -6.97 3.50
C SER A 7 7.36 -6.17 2.27
N TRP A 8 7.76 -6.60 1.09
CA TRP A 8 7.49 -5.93 -0.18
C TRP A 8 7.14 -6.93 -1.27
N ILE A 9 6.56 -6.43 -2.36
CA ILE A 9 6.39 -7.18 -3.60
C ILE A 9 7.29 -6.58 -4.69
N LYS A 10 7.74 -7.44 -5.60
CA LYS A 10 8.42 -7.04 -6.83
C LYS A 10 7.38 -6.50 -7.81
N LEU A 11 7.38 -5.19 -8.06
CA LEU A 11 6.49 -4.60 -9.06
C LEU A 11 7.31 -4.24 -10.32
N PRO A 12 7.11 -4.96 -11.44
CA PRO A 12 7.88 -4.70 -12.65
C PRO A 12 7.51 -3.34 -13.25
N ARG A 13 8.51 -2.62 -13.79
CA ARG A 13 8.29 -1.28 -14.38
C ARG A 13 7.36 -1.30 -15.60
N ASN A 14 7.25 -2.44 -16.27
CA ASN A 14 6.30 -2.64 -17.37
C ASN A 14 4.86 -2.88 -16.91
N PHE A 15 4.58 -2.89 -15.59
CA PHE A 15 3.22 -2.92 -15.05
C PHE A 15 2.34 -1.80 -15.61
N VAL A 16 2.93 -0.69 -16.03
CA VAL A 16 2.22 0.40 -16.74
C VAL A 16 1.61 -0.03 -18.08
N ASN A 17 2.03 -1.15 -18.64
CA ASN A 17 1.51 -1.70 -19.89
C ASN A 17 0.40 -2.75 -19.66
N TRP A 18 0.01 -2.96 -18.40
CA TRP A 18 -1.09 -3.87 -18.09
C TRP A 18 -2.41 -3.36 -18.71
N SER A 19 -3.19 -4.27 -19.28
CA SER A 19 -4.41 -3.92 -20.05
C SER A 19 -5.43 -3.10 -19.24
N TRP A 20 -5.46 -3.25 -17.93
CA TRP A 20 -6.36 -2.52 -17.02
C TRP A 20 -5.72 -1.28 -16.38
N TYR A 21 -4.49 -0.94 -16.78
CA TYR A 21 -3.71 0.11 -16.11
C TYR A 21 -4.39 1.49 -16.14
N HIS A 22 -5.23 1.78 -17.15
CA HIS A 22 -5.95 3.06 -17.25
C HIS A 22 -7.22 3.15 -16.36
N ASP A 23 -7.49 2.14 -15.53
CA ASP A 23 -8.61 2.15 -14.58
C ASP A 23 -8.04 2.11 -13.15
N ALA A 24 -8.14 3.25 -12.44
CA ALA A 24 -7.58 3.39 -11.10
C ALA A 24 -8.16 2.38 -10.08
N ASN A 25 -9.43 2.00 -10.23
CA ASN A 25 -10.04 0.98 -9.38
C ASN A 25 -9.43 -0.41 -9.64
N MET A 26 -9.15 -0.72 -10.91
CA MET A 26 -8.51 -1.98 -11.27
C MET A 26 -7.07 -2.04 -10.71
N VAL A 27 -6.30 -0.97 -10.88
CA VAL A 27 -4.95 -0.85 -10.33
C VAL A 27 -4.97 -0.98 -8.81
N GLN A 28 -5.81 -0.23 -8.12
CA GLN A 28 -5.93 -0.29 -6.66
C GLN A 28 -6.31 -1.68 -6.16
N LEU A 29 -7.33 -2.31 -6.77
CA LEU A 29 -7.78 -3.64 -6.39
C LEU A 29 -6.68 -4.69 -6.58
N TYR A 30 -6.01 -4.66 -7.74
CA TYR A 30 -4.98 -5.65 -8.05
C TYR A 30 -3.75 -5.50 -7.16
N LEU A 31 -3.30 -4.26 -6.92
CA LEU A 31 -2.21 -3.98 -5.96
C LEU A 31 -2.59 -4.41 -4.54
N TYR A 32 -3.82 -4.13 -4.09
CA TYR A 32 -4.30 -4.60 -2.79
C TYR A 32 -4.20 -6.13 -2.67
N LEU A 33 -4.67 -6.85 -3.67
CA LEU A 33 -4.61 -8.31 -3.68
C LEU A 33 -3.17 -8.83 -3.65
N LEU A 34 -2.26 -8.25 -4.44
CA LEU A 34 -0.83 -8.59 -4.44
C LEU A 34 -0.17 -8.33 -3.09
N LEU A 35 -0.47 -7.19 -2.47
CA LEU A 35 0.09 -6.80 -1.18
C LEU A 35 -0.45 -7.63 0.00
N ASN A 36 -1.67 -8.17 -0.11
CA ASN A 36 -2.32 -8.92 0.96
C ASN A 36 -2.39 -10.44 0.74
N ALA A 37 -1.88 -10.93 -0.41
CA ALA A 37 -1.79 -12.37 -0.64
C ALA A 37 -0.77 -13.03 0.29
N ASN A 38 -1.06 -14.25 0.70
CA ASN A 38 -0.17 -15.04 1.54
C ASN A 38 1.14 -15.37 0.82
N VAL A 39 2.25 -15.15 1.49
CA VAL A 39 3.60 -15.50 0.98
C VAL A 39 3.94 -16.97 1.25
N TYR A 40 3.30 -17.56 2.26
CA TYR A 40 3.42 -18.96 2.66
C TYR A 40 2.03 -19.55 2.88
N ASP A 41 1.96 -20.88 2.91
CA ASP A 41 0.74 -21.58 3.29
C ASP A 41 0.42 -21.35 4.77
N VAL A 42 -0.81 -20.94 5.09
CA VAL A 42 -1.25 -20.63 6.44
C VAL A 42 -2.55 -21.37 6.73
N LYS A 43 -2.61 -22.06 7.88
CA LYS A 43 -3.84 -22.65 8.38
C LYS A 43 -4.70 -21.55 9.04
N TYR A 44 -5.94 -21.47 8.63
CA TYR A 44 -6.95 -20.59 9.22
C TYR A 44 -8.21 -21.40 9.49
N ASN A 45 -8.47 -21.71 10.77
CA ASN A 45 -9.46 -22.69 11.19
C ASN A 45 -9.23 -24.02 10.42
N ASP A 46 -10.26 -24.58 9.81
CA ASP A 46 -10.21 -25.85 9.08
C ASP A 46 -9.76 -25.73 7.61
N ILE A 47 -9.37 -24.53 7.16
CA ILE A 47 -8.93 -24.28 5.79
C ILE A 47 -7.44 -23.89 5.75
N THR A 48 -6.75 -24.38 4.74
CA THR A 48 -5.41 -23.93 4.41
C THR A 48 -5.52 -22.89 3.31
N ILE A 49 -5.05 -21.66 3.60
CA ILE A 49 -4.91 -20.58 2.62
C ILE A 49 -3.50 -20.70 2.08
N LYS A 50 -3.39 -20.97 0.79
CA LYS A 50 -2.12 -21.23 0.15
C LYS A 50 -1.38 -19.95 -0.20
N ARG A 51 -0.09 -20.09 -0.52
CA ARG A 51 0.71 -19.03 -1.13
C ARG A 51 0.01 -18.46 -2.36
N GLY A 52 -0.04 -17.13 -2.50
CA GLY A 52 -0.73 -16.42 -3.59
C GLY A 52 -2.24 -16.34 -3.42
N GLU A 53 -2.78 -16.85 -2.31
CA GLU A 53 -4.20 -16.75 -1.98
C GLU A 53 -4.45 -15.62 -0.96
N CYS A 54 -5.61 -14.99 -1.07
CA CYS A 54 -6.09 -13.94 -0.16
C CYS A 54 -7.51 -14.27 0.30
N LEU A 55 -7.69 -14.47 1.61
CA LEU A 55 -9.01 -14.64 2.22
C LEU A 55 -9.62 -13.27 2.50
N VAL A 56 -10.70 -12.92 1.84
CA VAL A 56 -11.26 -11.58 1.94
C VAL A 56 -12.77 -11.55 1.68
N SER A 57 -13.48 -10.60 2.30
CA SER A 57 -14.88 -10.28 1.99
C SER A 57 -14.97 -9.07 1.06
N LEU A 58 -16.11 -8.90 0.38
CA LEU A 58 -16.34 -7.69 -0.42
C LEU A 58 -16.39 -6.42 0.44
N ASN A 59 -16.92 -6.53 1.65
CA ASN A 59 -16.98 -5.41 2.59
C ASN A 59 -15.57 -4.99 3.03
N THR A 60 -14.71 -5.97 3.35
CA THR A 60 -13.30 -5.71 3.65
C THR A 60 -12.60 -5.04 2.48
N LEU A 61 -12.75 -5.58 1.25
CA LEU A 61 -12.17 -4.96 0.06
C LEU A 61 -12.64 -3.52 -0.12
N SER A 62 -13.95 -3.25 0.06
CA SER A 62 -14.50 -1.89 -0.08
C SER A 62 -13.92 -0.94 0.96
N LYS A 63 -13.83 -1.37 2.20
CA LYS A 63 -13.26 -0.58 3.30
C LYS A 63 -11.80 -0.27 3.07
N GLU A 64 -11.00 -1.29 2.75
CA GLU A 64 -9.54 -1.17 2.64
C GLU A 64 -9.08 -0.48 1.34
N THR A 65 -9.84 -0.58 0.25
CA THR A 65 -9.47 0.02 -1.04
C THR A 65 -10.17 1.33 -1.35
N GLY A 66 -11.23 1.68 -0.60
CA GLY A 66 -12.10 2.82 -0.91
C GLY A 66 -12.98 2.63 -2.15
N ILE A 67 -12.97 1.44 -2.77
CA ILE A 67 -13.74 1.14 -3.98
C ILE A 67 -15.16 0.71 -3.58
N SER A 68 -16.18 1.26 -4.25
CA SER A 68 -17.58 0.89 -3.99
C SER A 68 -17.82 -0.60 -4.26
N LEU A 69 -18.77 -1.21 -3.51
CA LEU A 69 -19.14 -2.63 -3.70
C LEU A 69 -19.58 -2.94 -5.14
N LYS A 70 -20.24 -1.99 -5.82
CA LYS A 70 -20.65 -2.13 -7.22
C LYS A 70 -19.42 -2.20 -8.13
N SER A 71 -18.49 -1.28 -7.97
CA SER A 71 -17.24 -1.24 -8.76
C SER A 71 -16.36 -2.47 -8.48
N LEU A 72 -16.26 -2.92 -7.21
CA LEU A 72 -15.54 -4.14 -6.85
C LEU A 72 -16.07 -5.39 -7.56
N ARG A 73 -17.39 -5.57 -7.59
CA ARG A 73 -17.98 -6.72 -8.30
C ARG A 73 -17.60 -6.70 -9.79
N THR A 74 -17.67 -5.53 -10.43
CA THR A 74 -17.29 -5.36 -11.84
C THR A 74 -15.80 -5.63 -12.03
N SER A 75 -14.93 -5.05 -11.18
CA SER A 75 -13.48 -5.20 -11.28
C SER A 75 -13.03 -6.65 -11.06
N LEU A 76 -13.59 -7.34 -10.04
CA LEU A 76 -13.30 -8.75 -9.81
C LEU A 76 -13.75 -9.64 -10.98
N ALA A 77 -14.93 -9.36 -11.57
CA ALA A 77 -15.39 -10.12 -12.75
C ALA A 77 -14.48 -9.88 -13.98
N ARG A 78 -13.94 -8.67 -14.14
CA ARG A 78 -12.96 -8.35 -15.19
C ARG A 78 -11.65 -9.11 -14.98
N LEU A 79 -11.07 -9.05 -13.78
CA LEU A 79 -9.83 -9.76 -13.43
C LEU A 79 -9.97 -11.28 -13.62
N GLN A 80 -11.13 -11.84 -13.27
CA GLN A 80 -11.40 -13.27 -13.47
C GLN A 80 -11.50 -13.62 -14.96
N ARG A 81 -12.18 -12.78 -15.75
CA ARG A 81 -12.33 -12.98 -17.20
C ARG A 81 -10.98 -12.97 -17.93
N THR A 82 -10.07 -12.09 -17.51
CA THR A 82 -8.72 -11.97 -18.08
C THR A 82 -7.70 -12.88 -17.41
N LYS A 83 -8.16 -13.77 -16.52
CA LYS A 83 -7.35 -14.80 -15.84
C LYS A 83 -6.21 -14.26 -14.97
N GLU A 84 -6.30 -13.05 -14.47
CA GLU A 84 -5.38 -12.58 -13.44
C GLU A 84 -5.70 -13.15 -12.07
N ILE A 85 -6.98 -13.45 -11.82
CA ILE A 85 -7.44 -14.07 -10.58
C ILE A 85 -8.39 -15.24 -10.85
N GLU A 86 -8.40 -16.18 -9.90
CA GLU A 86 -9.47 -17.13 -9.67
C GLU A 86 -10.04 -16.94 -8.27
N TYR A 87 -11.21 -17.50 -7.97
CA TYR A 87 -11.72 -17.49 -6.61
C TYR A 87 -12.57 -18.69 -6.25
N LYS A 88 -12.50 -19.08 -4.99
CA LYS A 88 -13.36 -20.07 -4.35
C LYS A 88 -14.32 -19.34 -3.41
N LYS A 89 -15.63 -19.57 -3.57
CA LYS A 89 -16.64 -19.06 -2.65
C LYS A 89 -16.60 -19.87 -1.37
N LEU A 90 -16.70 -19.18 -0.23
CA LEU A 90 -16.89 -19.76 1.09
C LEU A 90 -18.23 -19.29 1.65
N LYS A 91 -18.68 -19.92 2.75
CA LYS A 91 -19.91 -19.53 3.45
C LYS A 91 -19.88 -18.05 3.88
N HIS A 92 -18.74 -17.59 4.39
CA HIS A 92 -18.54 -16.23 4.89
C HIS A 92 -17.33 -15.53 4.24
N GLY A 93 -17.33 -15.38 2.91
CA GLY A 93 -16.25 -14.72 2.19
C GLY A 93 -15.85 -15.44 0.92
N ARG A 94 -14.62 -15.20 0.49
CA ARG A 94 -14.00 -15.87 -0.66
C ARG A 94 -12.50 -15.94 -0.51
N ILE A 95 -11.91 -16.96 -1.09
CA ILE A 95 -10.47 -17.01 -1.33
C ILE A 95 -10.25 -16.54 -2.76
N ILE A 96 -9.48 -15.49 -2.93
CA ILE A 96 -9.01 -14.98 -4.23
C ILE A 96 -7.62 -15.55 -4.45
N ILE A 97 -7.40 -16.15 -5.61
CA ILE A 97 -6.16 -16.80 -6.03
C ILE A 97 -5.53 -15.92 -7.11
N LEU A 98 -4.32 -15.42 -6.87
CA LEU A 98 -3.55 -14.67 -7.87
C LEU A 98 -2.81 -15.66 -8.76
N VAL A 99 -3.17 -15.72 -10.04
CA VAL A 99 -2.63 -16.71 -11.00
C VAL A 99 -1.12 -16.55 -11.18
N ASP A 100 -0.64 -15.32 -11.31
CA ASP A 100 0.77 -15.01 -11.59
C ASP A 100 1.54 -14.50 -10.36
N PHE A 101 1.13 -14.88 -9.13
CA PHE A 101 1.71 -14.34 -7.89
C PHE A 101 3.24 -14.46 -7.84
N ASN A 102 3.81 -15.53 -8.37
CA ASN A 102 5.26 -15.73 -8.40
C ASN A 102 6.03 -14.71 -9.25
N LYS A 103 5.39 -14.01 -10.19
CA LYS A 103 6.02 -12.90 -10.92
C LYS A 103 6.26 -11.68 -10.01
N PHE A 104 5.42 -11.51 -8.98
CA PHE A 104 5.47 -10.40 -8.03
C PHE A 104 6.13 -10.76 -6.70
N GLN A 105 6.23 -12.04 -6.40
CA GLN A 105 6.87 -12.56 -5.20
C GLN A 105 7.71 -13.81 -5.55
N PRO A 106 8.76 -13.68 -6.35
CA PRO A 106 9.58 -14.82 -6.73
C PRO A 106 10.38 -15.37 -5.54
N VAL A 107 10.70 -16.66 -5.61
CA VAL A 107 11.68 -17.28 -4.72
C VAL A 107 13.06 -17.06 -5.37
N GLY A 108 13.99 -16.43 -4.65
CA GLY A 108 15.31 -16.05 -5.19
C GLY A 108 15.23 -14.90 -6.19
N ILE A 109 15.44 -13.68 -5.70
CA ILE A 109 15.37 -12.45 -6.51
C ILE A 109 16.78 -12.00 -6.83
N ASP A 110 17.08 -11.78 -8.11
CA ASP A 110 18.18 -10.89 -8.48
C ASP A 110 17.76 -9.46 -8.16
N GLU A 111 18.20 -9.02 -7.01
CA GLU A 111 17.90 -7.67 -6.55
C GLU A 111 18.57 -6.58 -7.39
N ASN A 112 19.52 -6.90 -8.29
CA ASN A 112 20.25 -5.92 -9.10
C ASN A 112 19.54 -5.58 -10.41
N ALA A 113 18.51 -6.34 -10.81
CA ALA A 113 17.81 -6.07 -12.05
C ALA A 113 17.09 -4.71 -11.98
N PRO A 114 17.29 -3.80 -12.95
CA PRO A 114 16.79 -2.41 -12.89
C PRO A 114 15.32 -2.26 -13.32
N ASP A 115 14.69 -3.33 -13.78
CA ASP A 115 13.39 -3.31 -14.46
C ASP A 115 12.18 -3.45 -13.52
N TRP A 116 12.38 -3.34 -12.21
CA TRP A 116 11.33 -3.43 -11.21
C TRP A 116 11.61 -2.52 -9.99
N ILE A 117 10.59 -2.33 -9.16
CA ILE A 117 10.65 -1.59 -7.91
C ILE A 117 10.17 -2.47 -6.75
N LYS A 118 10.66 -2.18 -5.54
CA LYS A 118 10.08 -2.70 -4.29
C LYS A 118 8.83 -1.88 -3.97
N LEU A 119 7.67 -2.52 -3.92
CA LEU A 119 6.47 -1.91 -3.38
C LEU A 119 6.19 -2.52 -2.01
N TYR A 120 6.43 -1.73 -0.96
CA TYR A 120 6.27 -2.17 0.42
C TYR A 120 4.82 -2.28 0.82
N ARG A 121 4.49 -3.31 1.62
CA ARG A 121 3.14 -3.54 2.14
C ARG A 121 2.67 -2.40 3.05
N LYS A 122 3.59 -1.71 3.68
CA LYS A 122 3.34 -0.53 4.51
C LYS A 122 2.60 0.61 3.78
N ILE A 123 2.59 0.63 2.45
CA ILE A 123 1.77 1.59 1.69
C ILE A 123 0.28 1.49 2.05
N CYS A 124 -0.18 0.31 2.47
CA CYS A 124 -1.57 0.09 2.89
C CYS A 124 -1.97 0.89 4.14
N ASP A 125 -0.98 1.31 4.96
CA ASP A 125 -1.19 2.06 6.21
C ASP A 125 -1.24 3.58 5.97
N TRP A 126 -0.98 4.03 4.74
CA TRP A 126 -0.97 5.45 4.45
C TRP A 126 -2.38 6.02 4.41
N GLY A 127 -2.58 7.22 4.98
CA GLY A 127 -3.90 7.82 5.15
C GLY A 127 -4.70 8.06 3.87
N TRP A 128 -4.03 8.12 2.71
CA TRP A 128 -4.65 8.25 1.40
C TRP A 128 -4.75 6.93 0.61
N TYR A 129 -4.37 5.79 1.22
CA TYR A 129 -4.40 4.50 0.52
C TYR A 129 -5.81 4.09 0.05
N HIS A 130 -6.85 4.57 0.72
CA HIS A 130 -8.25 4.33 0.34
C HIS A 130 -8.73 5.17 -0.87
N GLU A 131 -7.83 5.84 -1.56
CA GLU A 131 -8.14 6.67 -2.71
C GLU A 131 -7.46 6.14 -3.97
N PRO A 132 -8.17 5.41 -4.83
CA PRO A 132 -7.59 4.74 -6.00
C PRO A 132 -6.75 5.65 -6.89
N ASN A 133 -7.17 6.89 -7.12
CA ASN A 133 -6.41 7.85 -7.94
C ASN A 133 -5.06 8.24 -7.31
N MET A 134 -5.02 8.35 -5.96
CA MET A 134 -3.79 8.68 -5.23
C MET A 134 -2.77 7.54 -5.35
N VAL A 135 -3.21 6.31 -5.05
CA VAL A 135 -2.36 5.12 -5.14
C VAL A 135 -1.87 4.91 -6.56
N HIS A 136 -2.77 4.98 -7.55
CA HIS A 136 -2.42 4.79 -8.94
C HIS A 136 -1.38 5.82 -9.41
N LEU A 137 -1.59 7.10 -9.11
CA LEU A 137 -0.68 8.17 -9.51
C LEU A 137 0.68 8.06 -8.83
N TYR A 138 0.72 7.76 -7.52
CA TYR A 138 1.97 7.58 -6.79
C TYR A 138 2.77 6.37 -7.30
N VAL A 139 2.11 5.23 -7.50
CA VAL A 139 2.75 4.04 -8.08
C VAL A 139 3.26 4.31 -9.49
N TYR A 140 2.52 5.08 -10.30
CA TYR A 140 3.00 5.52 -11.61
C TYR A 140 4.32 6.31 -11.50
N PHE A 141 4.41 7.24 -10.55
CA PHE A 141 5.66 7.99 -10.32
C PHE A 141 6.81 7.07 -9.94
N MET A 142 6.58 6.15 -9.01
CA MET A 142 7.57 5.16 -8.59
C MET A 142 8.09 4.31 -9.76
N LEU A 143 7.21 3.92 -10.69
CA LEU A 143 7.56 3.10 -11.85
C LEU A 143 8.31 3.89 -12.93
N LYS A 144 8.06 5.20 -13.06
CA LYS A 144 8.54 6.04 -14.18
C LYS A 144 9.68 7.00 -13.81
N ALA A 145 9.91 7.24 -12.54
CA ALA A 145 11.01 8.10 -12.10
C ALA A 145 12.35 7.56 -12.57
N LYS A 146 13.23 8.48 -12.93
CA LYS A 146 14.62 8.24 -13.32
C LYS A 146 15.54 8.95 -12.33
N LEU A 147 16.70 8.37 -12.07
CA LEU A 147 17.75 9.03 -11.29
C LEU A 147 18.30 10.21 -12.10
N VAL A 148 18.31 11.37 -11.49
CA VAL A 148 18.93 12.59 -12.02
C VAL A 148 20.05 12.99 -11.08
N VAL A 149 21.26 13.09 -11.60
CA VAL A 149 22.45 13.53 -10.86
C VAL A 149 22.63 15.01 -11.11
N GLY A 150 22.78 15.81 -10.05
CA GLY A 150 23.03 17.25 -10.16
C GLY A 150 24.37 17.55 -10.82
N ASN A 151 24.52 18.74 -11.40
CA ASN A 151 25.71 19.16 -12.14
C ASN A 151 27.03 19.06 -11.36
N ASN A 152 26.95 19.04 -10.03
CA ASN A 152 28.12 18.93 -9.14
C ASN A 152 28.37 17.49 -8.65
N GLY A 153 27.61 16.50 -9.14
CA GLY A 153 27.73 15.10 -8.73
C GLY A 153 27.33 14.80 -7.27
N THR A 154 26.87 15.80 -6.53
CA THR A 154 26.63 15.69 -5.07
C THR A 154 25.18 15.46 -4.69
N SER A 155 24.22 15.68 -5.61
CA SER A 155 22.79 15.48 -5.35
C SER A 155 22.19 14.50 -6.34
N GLU A 156 21.62 13.44 -5.82
CA GLU A 156 20.84 12.47 -6.59
C GLU A 156 19.36 12.63 -6.27
N ALA A 157 18.51 12.64 -7.28
CA ALA A 157 17.07 12.72 -7.09
C ALA A 157 16.32 11.85 -8.10
N TRP A 158 15.30 11.16 -7.65
CA TRP A 158 14.42 10.40 -8.53
C TRP A 158 13.31 11.28 -9.06
N GLN A 159 13.36 11.59 -10.33
CA GLN A 159 12.49 12.58 -10.95
C GLN A 159 11.74 12.05 -12.16
N LEU A 160 10.58 12.65 -12.38
CA LEU A 160 9.77 12.48 -13.58
C LEU A 160 9.44 13.86 -14.18
N ASN A 161 9.92 14.10 -15.41
CA ASN A 161 9.51 15.27 -16.21
C ASN A 161 8.25 14.92 -16.98
N THR A 162 7.17 15.67 -16.78
CA THR A 162 5.87 15.32 -17.36
C THR A 162 4.94 16.54 -17.49
N THR A 163 3.78 16.33 -18.08
CA THR A 163 2.67 17.30 -18.13
C THR A 163 1.40 16.64 -17.62
N LEU A 164 0.41 17.43 -17.20
CA LEU A 164 -0.90 16.90 -16.79
C LEU A 164 -1.53 16.04 -17.89
N ARG A 165 -1.43 16.48 -19.15
CA ARG A 165 -1.93 15.73 -20.31
C ARG A 165 -1.25 14.38 -20.48
N LEU A 166 0.07 14.30 -20.29
CA LEU A 166 0.82 13.04 -20.35
C LEU A 166 0.42 12.11 -19.19
N LEU A 167 0.24 12.65 -17.99
CA LEU A 167 -0.25 11.87 -16.84
C LEU A 167 -1.65 11.32 -17.09
N THR A 168 -2.58 12.14 -17.60
CA THR A 168 -3.93 11.69 -17.98
C THR A 168 -3.87 10.58 -19.04
N LYS A 169 -3.05 10.75 -20.07
CA LYS A 169 -2.88 9.74 -21.12
C LYS A 169 -2.32 8.43 -20.54
N ALA A 170 -1.38 8.52 -19.62
CA ALA A 170 -0.70 7.35 -19.06
C ALA A 170 -1.52 6.60 -18.01
N THR A 171 -2.35 7.29 -17.24
CA THR A 171 -3.07 6.72 -16.09
C THR A 171 -4.57 6.60 -16.27
N GLY A 172 -5.15 7.29 -17.25
CA GLY A 172 -6.61 7.40 -17.41
C GLY A 172 -7.27 8.32 -16.37
N ILE A 173 -6.52 8.90 -15.44
CA ILE A 173 -7.03 9.82 -14.42
C ILE A 173 -7.26 11.19 -15.03
N SER A 174 -8.40 11.84 -14.74
CA SER A 174 -8.70 13.17 -15.25
C SER A 174 -7.68 14.23 -14.76
N GLU A 175 -7.40 15.26 -15.55
CA GLU A 175 -6.49 16.34 -15.14
C GLU A 175 -6.92 17.01 -13.82
N LYS A 176 -8.23 17.19 -13.61
CA LYS A 176 -8.77 17.74 -12.37
C LYS A 176 -8.37 16.87 -11.16
N SER A 177 -8.57 15.55 -11.27
CA SER A 177 -8.19 14.60 -10.23
C SER A 177 -6.68 14.56 -10.01
N ILE A 178 -5.88 14.62 -11.10
CA ILE A 178 -4.41 14.65 -11.02
C ILE A 178 -3.95 15.88 -10.23
N ARG A 179 -4.48 17.08 -10.50
CA ARG A 179 -4.13 18.30 -9.76
C ARG A 179 -4.40 18.14 -8.26
N THR A 180 -5.56 17.58 -7.91
CA THR A 180 -5.91 17.29 -6.50
C THR A 180 -4.93 16.30 -5.88
N CYS A 181 -4.61 15.20 -6.57
CA CYS A 181 -3.66 14.20 -6.09
C CYS A 181 -2.26 14.77 -5.91
N LEU A 182 -1.75 15.55 -6.88
CA LEU A 182 -0.43 16.20 -6.79
C LEU A 182 -0.33 17.11 -5.57
N ALA A 183 -1.34 17.98 -5.36
CA ALA A 183 -1.37 18.89 -4.21
C ALA A 183 -1.39 18.13 -2.88
N ARG A 184 -2.08 16.99 -2.82
CA ARG A 184 -2.15 16.16 -1.62
C ARG A 184 -0.86 15.38 -1.38
N LEU A 185 -0.29 14.72 -2.39
CA LEU A 185 0.99 14.01 -2.30
C LEU A 185 2.13 14.95 -1.90
N GLN A 186 2.13 16.20 -2.39
CA GLN A 186 3.08 17.20 -1.97
C GLN A 186 2.86 17.63 -0.51
N ARG A 187 1.61 17.81 -0.09
CA ARG A 187 1.29 18.20 1.29
C ARG A 187 1.66 17.12 2.30
N THR A 188 1.54 15.84 1.92
CA THR A 188 1.88 14.70 2.77
C THR A 188 3.36 14.30 2.66
N GLY A 189 4.16 14.97 1.80
CA GLY A 189 5.61 14.81 1.74
C GLY A 189 6.11 13.64 0.91
N GLU A 190 5.24 12.95 0.15
CA GLU A 190 5.66 11.85 -0.74
C GLU A 190 6.36 12.35 -1.99
N ILE A 191 6.01 13.55 -2.45
CA ILE A 191 6.62 14.17 -3.63
C ILE A 191 6.90 15.65 -3.41
N SER A 192 7.88 16.18 -4.15
CA SER A 192 8.00 17.61 -4.45
C SER A 192 7.52 17.83 -5.88
N TYR A 193 6.63 18.80 -6.08
CA TYR A 193 6.06 19.12 -7.37
C TYR A 193 6.40 20.54 -7.79
N LEU A 194 7.16 20.69 -8.87
CA LEU A 194 7.48 21.96 -9.50
C LEU A 194 6.70 22.08 -10.80
N PRO A 195 5.67 22.93 -10.87
CA PRO A 195 4.89 23.11 -12.09
C PRO A 195 5.73 23.71 -13.21
N GLY A 196 5.53 23.25 -14.44
CA GLY A 196 6.16 23.82 -15.62
C GLY A 196 5.56 25.18 -15.97
N VAL A 197 6.40 26.14 -16.34
CA VAL A 197 6.01 27.48 -16.79
C VAL A 197 6.24 27.58 -18.30
N SER A 198 5.36 28.28 -19.01
CA SER A 198 5.53 28.59 -20.45
C SER A 198 5.86 27.37 -21.31
N HIS A 199 4.96 26.37 -21.32
CA HIS A 199 5.09 25.12 -22.08
C HIS A 199 6.20 24.16 -21.63
N LYS A 200 6.93 24.46 -20.56
CA LYS A 200 7.89 23.52 -19.95
C LYS A 200 7.17 22.39 -19.23
N GLN A 201 7.83 21.25 -19.14
CA GLN A 201 7.34 20.12 -18.37
C GLN A 201 7.43 20.44 -16.87
N SER A 202 6.48 19.93 -16.10
CA SER A 202 6.55 19.91 -14.66
C SER A 202 7.54 18.85 -14.21
N ILE A 203 8.21 19.12 -13.08
CA ILE A 203 9.14 18.19 -12.45
C ILE A 203 8.47 17.63 -11.20
N ILE A 204 8.41 16.31 -11.11
CA ILE A 204 7.95 15.58 -9.93
C ILE A 204 9.16 14.85 -9.36
N THR A 205 9.54 15.17 -8.15
CA THR A 205 10.61 14.50 -7.42
C THR A 205 10.00 13.61 -6.34
N ILE A 206 10.36 12.34 -6.30
CA ILE A 206 9.87 11.41 -5.27
C ILE A 206 10.75 11.56 -4.03
N CYS A 207 10.14 11.91 -2.91
CA CYS A 207 10.84 12.01 -1.65
C CYS A 207 11.20 10.61 -1.13
N ASN A 208 12.41 10.48 -0.55
CA ASN A 208 12.87 9.24 0.09
C ASN A 208 12.86 7.98 -0.81
N TYR A 209 12.90 8.13 -2.16
CA TYR A 209 12.85 6.98 -3.08
C TYR A 209 13.92 5.93 -2.74
N ASP A 210 15.16 6.37 -2.50
CA ASP A 210 16.27 5.48 -2.21
C ASP A 210 16.07 4.68 -0.92
N SER A 211 15.44 5.25 0.10
CA SER A 211 15.16 4.54 1.34
C SER A 211 14.21 3.35 1.12
N TYR A 212 13.36 3.43 0.09
CA TYR A 212 12.47 2.33 -0.30
C TYR A 212 13.11 1.35 -1.28
N GLN A 213 14.16 1.75 -2.01
CA GLN A 213 14.72 0.92 -3.10
C GLN A 213 16.11 0.36 -2.79
N LYS A 214 16.91 0.98 -1.89
CA LYS A 214 18.27 0.52 -1.55
C LYS A 214 18.25 -0.82 -0.81
N LYS A 215 19.29 -1.62 -1.06
CA LYS A 215 19.42 -3.02 -0.70
C LYS A 215 19.80 -3.31 0.74
N ASN A 216 20.45 -2.42 1.43
CA ASN A 216 21.12 -2.68 2.69
C ASN A 216 20.49 -1.87 3.82
N PHE A 217 19.50 -2.45 4.47
CA PHE A 217 19.23 -2.15 5.88
C PHE A 217 19.75 -3.32 6.73
N SER A 218 21.07 -3.36 6.91
CA SER A 218 21.65 -3.88 8.12
C SER A 218 21.41 -2.79 9.17
N ASP A 219 20.29 -2.73 9.75
CA ASP A 219 19.94 -2.33 11.09
C ASP A 219 18.50 -1.82 11.17
N GLY A 220 17.77 -2.31 12.15
CA GLY A 220 16.32 -2.18 12.27
C GLY A 220 15.81 -0.82 12.72
N THR A 221 16.21 0.27 12.07
CA THR A 221 15.69 1.61 12.37
C THR A 221 15.19 2.29 11.10
N MET A 222 14.02 1.86 10.63
CA MET A 222 13.22 2.66 9.69
C MET A 222 12.52 3.75 10.48
N VAL A 223 13.08 4.95 10.46
CA VAL A 223 12.35 6.15 10.88
C VAL A 223 11.30 6.43 9.81
N ALA A 224 10.06 6.05 10.09
CA ALA A 224 8.92 6.47 9.30
C ALA A 224 8.70 7.97 9.52
N GLN A 225 9.32 8.81 8.69
CA GLN A 225 8.92 10.20 8.56
C GLN A 225 7.78 10.27 7.54
N GLY A 226 6.63 9.72 7.90
CA GLY A 226 5.34 10.07 7.32
C GLY A 226 4.78 11.19 8.18
N GLY A 227 4.61 12.39 7.62
CA GLY A 227 4.25 13.60 8.33
C GLY A 227 2.97 13.50 9.15
N HIS A 228 3.12 13.39 10.44
CA HIS A 228 2.21 13.91 11.45
C HIS A 228 2.98 14.96 12.25
N ASN A 229 3.06 16.17 11.72
CA ASN A 229 3.33 17.35 12.53
C ASN A 229 2.07 17.64 13.36
N LEU A 230 1.93 16.95 14.49
CA LEU A 230 1.16 17.48 15.61
C LEU A 230 2.03 18.58 16.23
N ILE A 231 1.50 19.78 16.22
CA ILE A 231 2.04 20.93 16.93
C ILE A 231 2.00 20.61 18.42
N GLU A 232 3.09 20.16 18.99
CA GLU A 232 3.26 20.13 20.44
C GLU A 232 3.84 21.46 20.90
N SER A 233 3.00 22.18 21.63
CA SER A 233 3.37 23.35 22.41
C SER A 233 4.39 22.96 23.48
N LYS A 234 5.54 23.64 23.45
CA LYS A 234 6.63 23.52 24.44
C LYS A 234 6.14 23.93 25.83
N SER A 235 6.27 23.05 26.79
CA SER A 235 6.48 23.44 28.18
C SER A 235 7.83 22.89 28.66
N ASN A 236 8.72 23.83 28.98
CA ASN A 236 10.02 23.58 29.61
C ASN A 236 9.84 23.02 31.02
N THR A 237 10.50 21.94 31.36
CA THR A 237 11.03 21.73 32.72
C THR A 237 12.32 20.89 32.64
N LYS A 238 13.33 21.39 33.33
CA LYS A 238 14.68 20.83 33.51
C LYS A 238 14.72 19.73 34.57
N GLU A 239 15.87 19.03 34.56
CA GLU A 239 16.48 18.17 35.58
C GLU A 239 16.14 16.67 35.45
N GLY A 240 17.08 15.73 35.52
CA GLY A 240 18.36 15.55 36.07
C GLY A 240 18.93 14.18 35.66
N ALA A 241 20.24 14.11 35.58
CA ALA A 241 21.04 12.92 35.24
C ALA A 241 21.05 11.92 36.40
N ILE A 242 20.97 10.62 36.10
CA ILE A 242 21.64 9.57 36.90
C ILE A 242 22.04 8.40 35.98
N THR A 243 23.33 8.12 36.00
CA THR A 243 24.04 6.97 35.45
C THR A 243 23.80 5.75 36.33
N THR A 244 23.55 4.58 35.76
CA THR A 244 24.08 3.31 36.30
C THR A 244 24.11 2.20 35.25
N GLN A 245 25.25 1.57 35.11
CA GLN A 245 25.56 0.31 34.44
C GLN A 245 24.92 -0.86 35.17
N ASN A 246 24.53 -1.93 34.48
CA ASN A 246 25.11 -3.28 34.62
C ASN A 246 24.37 -4.36 33.83
N ASN A 247 25.16 -5.09 33.10
CA ASN A 247 25.25 -6.53 32.78
C ASN A 247 24.09 -7.47 33.13
N GLY A 248 23.82 -8.38 32.19
CA GLY A 248 23.30 -9.71 32.50
C GLY A 248 22.56 -10.38 31.34
N ASP A 249 23.23 -11.33 30.71
CA ASP A 249 22.67 -12.35 29.81
C ASP A 249 21.42 -13.02 30.38
N THR A 250 20.45 -13.26 29.53
CA THR A 250 19.79 -14.58 29.43
C THR A 250 18.82 -14.64 28.25
N ASN A 251 19.03 -15.63 27.40
CA ASN A 251 18.11 -16.12 26.38
C ASN A 251 16.73 -16.44 26.98
N ASN A 252 15.68 -15.85 26.41
CA ASN A 252 14.35 -16.38 26.59
C ASN A 252 13.51 -16.13 25.33
N TYR A 253 13.30 -17.23 24.60
CA TYR A 253 12.32 -17.29 23.53
C TYR A 253 10.92 -17.10 24.13
N LYS A 254 10.37 -15.90 24.04
CA LYS A 254 8.94 -15.67 24.30
C LYS A 254 8.17 -15.76 22.98
N THR A 255 7.40 -16.83 22.90
CA THR A 255 6.28 -16.98 21.96
C THR A 255 5.41 -15.74 21.98
N ALA A 256 5.38 -15.02 20.86
CA ALA A 256 4.48 -13.89 20.68
C ALA A 256 3.06 -14.40 20.47
N SER A 257 2.20 -14.07 21.41
CA SER A 257 0.77 -14.30 21.37
C SER A 257 0.13 -13.46 20.26
N TYR A 258 -0.56 -14.12 19.34
CA TYR A 258 -1.37 -13.51 18.29
C TYR A 258 -2.56 -12.78 18.89
N SER A 259 -2.63 -11.47 18.75
CA SER A 259 -3.87 -10.73 18.95
C SER A 259 -4.74 -10.88 17.69
N SER A 260 -5.74 -11.74 17.79
CA SER A 260 -6.77 -11.90 16.77
C SER A 260 -7.62 -10.63 16.71
N THR A 261 -7.62 -9.93 15.58
CA THR A 261 -8.65 -8.93 15.29
C THR A 261 -9.99 -9.66 15.17
N ARG A 262 -10.82 -9.47 16.15
CA ARG A 262 -12.15 -10.05 16.27
C ARG A 262 -13.05 -9.50 15.17
N PHE A 263 -13.56 -10.37 14.29
CA PHE A 263 -14.77 -10.08 13.55
C PHE A 263 -15.93 -10.04 14.54
N GLN A 264 -16.43 -8.86 14.86
CA GLN A 264 -17.70 -8.74 15.56
C GLN A 264 -18.82 -8.99 14.56
N ASP A 265 -19.49 -10.13 14.69
CA ASP A 265 -20.78 -10.39 14.07
C ASP A 265 -21.80 -9.42 14.65
N GLY A 266 -22.30 -8.52 13.81
CA GLY A 266 -23.42 -7.66 14.13
C GLY A 266 -24.73 -8.45 14.08
N THR A 267 -25.06 -9.16 15.13
CA THR A 267 -26.40 -9.66 15.34
C THR A 267 -27.22 -8.56 16.01
N MET A 268 -28.03 -7.86 15.25
CA MET A 268 -29.11 -7.04 15.81
C MET A 268 -30.18 -7.99 16.40
N VAL A 269 -30.26 -8.05 17.70
CA VAL A 269 -31.41 -8.60 18.40
C VAL A 269 -32.46 -7.50 18.46
N ALA A 270 -33.56 -7.68 17.70
CA ALA A 270 -34.75 -6.86 17.85
C ALA A 270 -35.40 -7.23 19.20
N GLN A 271 -35.37 -6.31 20.15
CA GLN A 271 -36.21 -6.40 21.36
C GLN A 271 -37.65 -6.05 20.97
N GLY A 272 -38.50 -7.05 21.02
CA GLY A 272 -39.94 -6.87 20.93
C GLY A 272 -40.46 -6.10 22.13
N GLY A 273 -41.10 -4.97 21.89
CA GLY A 273 -41.89 -4.26 22.90
C GLY A 273 -43.13 -5.06 23.29
N GLN A 274 -43.30 -5.29 24.58
CA GLN A 274 -44.57 -5.76 25.14
C GLN A 274 -45.47 -4.54 25.32
N ASP A 275 -46.58 -4.56 24.58
CA ASP A 275 -47.73 -3.72 24.88
C ASP A 275 -48.48 -4.26 26.12
N ILE A 276 -48.52 -3.44 27.14
CA ILE A 276 -49.43 -3.67 28.27
C ILE A 276 -50.68 -2.85 28.01
N GLY A 277 -51.76 -3.54 27.69
CA GLY A 277 -53.06 -2.94 27.66
C GLY A 277 -53.60 -2.71 29.07
N THR A 278 -54.28 -1.61 29.23
CA THR A 278 -55.23 -1.38 30.31
C THR A 278 -56.50 -0.74 29.78
N THR A 279 -57.55 -1.47 30.03
CA THR A 279 -59.02 -1.12 30.08
C THR A 279 -59.59 -0.36 28.94
#